data_7ebda445d860354ebbc0f93e1de5361a
#
_entry.id   7ebda445d860354ebbc0f93e1de5361a
#
_cell.length_a   1.000
_cell.length_b   1.000
_cell.length_c   1.000
_cell.angle_alpha   90.00
_cell.angle_beta   90.00
_cell.angle_gamma   90.00
#
_symmetry.space_group_name_H-M   'P 1'
#
loop_
_entity.id
_entity.type
_entity.pdbx_description
1 polymer ?
#
loop_
_entity_poly.entity_id
_entity_poly.type
_entity_poly.pdbx_seq_one_letter_code
_entity_poly.pdbx_strand_id
1 'polypeptide(L)'
;TFDCWVAYTAPNGKVTAIKPHLAAWVDVRSRMILGDVMCKDANSDILKESLLKLIYHDAGSVPQYIYIDNGKDYTAKDMTGFDRDDRQRTGFDDAAVGFYKSIGIEDFHRALPYYAWVKGQIERFFGTVCGRFSKWFMSYTGTLTGSKTFAKVEKDIDGMLERGELLTMDEFYEAWTNWLHNFYMVKQSSALKR
;
A
#
# COMPACT_ATOMS: atom_id res chain seq x y z
N THR A 1 1.79 -2.76 -5.52
CA THR A 1 3.06 -3.43 -5.85
C THR A 1 4.08 -2.41 -6.31
N PHE A 2 5.32 -2.49 -5.82
CA PHE A 2 6.42 -1.69 -6.33
C PHE A 2 6.91 -2.20 -7.69
N ASP A 3 7.48 -1.32 -8.49
CA ASP A 3 8.12 -1.69 -9.77
C ASP A 3 9.61 -2.06 -9.63
N CYS A 4 10.03 -2.41 -8.43
CA CYS A 4 11.39 -2.87 -8.10
C CYS A 4 11.36 -4.33 -7.67
N TRP A 5 12.47 -5.02 -7.92
CA TRP A 5 12.68 -6.39 -7.46
C TRP A 5 13.58 -6.40 -6.24
N VAL A 6 13.27 -7.27 -5.29
CA VAL A 6 14.05 -7.49 -4.07
C VAL A 6 14.31 -8.99 -3.87
N ALA A 7 15.36 -9.30 -3.13
CA ALA A 7 15.64 -10.66 -2.68
C ALA A 7 14.77 -10.97 -1.46
N TYR A 8 13.92 -11.99 -1.57
CA TYR A 8 13.06 -12.46 -0.50
C TYR A 8 13.50 -13.86 -0.06
N THR A 9 13.80 -14.01 1.22
CA THR A 9 14.13 -15.30 1.82
C THR A 9 12.85 -15.90 2.41
N ALA A 10 12.41 -16.99 1.82
CA ALA A 10 11.25 -17.73 2.32
C ALA A 10 11.58 -18.49 3.64
N PRO A 11 10.58 -18.89 4.46
CA PRO A 11 10.82 -19.62 5.71
C PRO A 11 11.61 -20.91 5.56
N ASN A 12 11.60 -21.51 4.38
CA ASN A 12 12.42 -22.71 4.06
C ASN A 12 13.86 -22.38 3.63
N GLY A 13 14.30 -21.13 3.76
CA GLY A 13 15.62 -20.66 3.37
C GLY A 13 15.82 -20.39 1.87
N LYS A 14 14.82 -20.65 1.02
CA LYS A 14 14.93 -20.38 -0.40
C LYS A 14 14.86 -18.87 -0.67
N VAL A 15 15.85 -18.35 -1.39
CA VAL A 15 15.88 -16.95 -1.84
C VAL A 15 15.30 -16.84 -3.24
N THR A 16 14.42 -15.89 -3.44
CA THR A 16 13.76 -15.62 -4.73
C THR A 16 13.62 -14.12 -4.96
N ALA A 17 13.66 -13.69 -6.20
CA ALA A 17 13.34 -12.31 -6.55
C ALA A 17 11.81 -12.11 -6.55
N ILE A 18 11.34 -11.08 -5.85
CA ILE A 18 9.93 -10.71 -5.83
C ILE A 18 9.76 -9.20 -6.02
N LYS A 19 8.58 -8.78 -6.44
CA LYS A 19 8.14 -7.38 -6.36
C LYS A 19 7.33 -7.19 -5.08
N PRO A 20 7.79 -6.39 -4.11
CA PRO A 20 7.08 -6.22 -2.85
C PRO A 20 5.74 -5.50 -3.04
N HIS A 21 4.79 -5.85 -2.21
CA HIS A 21 3.54 -5.13 -2.04
C HIS A 21 3.63 -4.17 -0.86
N LEU A 22 2.89 -3.08 -0.93
CA LEU A 22 2.71 -2.13 0.15
C LEU A 22 1.22 -2.04 0.46
N ALA A 23 0.85 -2.36 1.70
CA ALA A 23 -0.40 -1.98 2.31
C ALA A 23 -0.16 -0.68 3.06
N ALA A 24 -0.95 0.37 2.79
CA ALA A 24 -0.75 1.67 3.41
C ALA A 24 -2.06 2.43 3.57
N TRP A 25 -2.16 3.19 4.66
CA TRP A 25 -3.27 4.07 4.96
C TRP A 25 -2.85 5.53 4.85
N VAL A 26 -3.60 6.26 4.03
CA VAL A 26 -3.35 7.68 3.74
C VAL A 26 -4.40 8.51 4.43
N ASP A 27 -4.00 9.43 5.30
CA ASP A 27 -4.92 10.43 5.82
C ASP A 27 -5.37 11.37 4.69
N VAL A 28 -6.69 11.47 4.54
CA VAL A 28 -7.30 12.23 3.43
C VAL A 28 -6.99 13.72 3.51
N ARG A 29 -6.86 14.28 4.71
CA ARG A 29 -6.62 15.71 4.92
C ARG A 29 -5.14 16.07 4.79
N SER A 30 -4.28 15.43 5.56
CA SER A 30 -2.86 15.76 5.62
C SER A 30 -2.03 15.12 4.49
N ARG A 31 -2.52 14.03 3.89
CA ARG A 31 -1.80 13.18 2.93
C ARG A 31 -0.67 12.38 3.56
N MET A 32 -0.60 12.33 4.87
CA MET A 32 0.37 11.52 5.58
C MET A 32 0.05 10.03 5.44
N ILE A 33 1.09 9.24 5.41
CA ILE A 33 0.99 7.79 5.56
C ILE A 33 1.18 7.50 7.05
N LEU A 34 0.13 7.03 7.70
CA LEU A 34 0.13 6.81 9.15
C LEU A 34 0.33 5.33 9.52
N GLY A 35 0.11 4.42 8.59
CA GLY A 35 0.34 2.99 8.80
C GLY A 35 0.66 2.32 7.49
N ASP A 36 1.80 1.63 7.44
CA ASP A 36 2.24 0.90 6.26
C ASP A 36 2.90 -0.42 6.63
N VAL A 37 2.70 -1.41 5.78
CA VAL A 37 3.33 -2.73 5.87
C VAL A 37 3.79 -3.16 4.50
N MET A 38 5.04 -3.54 4.39
CA MET A 38 5.59 -4.14 3.18
C MET A 38 5.55 -5.65 3.28
N CYS A 39 5.08 -6.31 2.24
CA CYS A 39 4.89 -7.75 2.23
C CYS A 39 5.15 -8.36 0.86
N LYS A 40 5.30 -9.67 0.83
CA LYS A 40 5.37 -10.44 -0.42
C LYS A 40 4.00 -10.50 -1.09
N ASP A 41 2.98 -10.87 -0.33
CA ASP A 41 1.60 -11.04 -0.80
C ASP A 41 0.66 -10.31 0.14
N ALA A 42 -0.18 -9.43 -0.38
CA ALA A 42 -1.19 -8.72 0.40
C ALA A 42 -2.33 -9.69 0.78
N ASN A 43 -2.80 -9.57 2.02
CA ASN A 43 -3.96 -10.30 2.54
C ASN A 43 -4.64 -9.47 3.65
N SER A 44 -5.74 -9.97 4.21
CA SER A 44 -6.49 -9.27 5.25
C SER A 44 -5.68 -9.06 6.55
N ASP A 45 -4.78 -9.96 6.90
CA ASP A 45 -3.97 -9.83 8.12
C ASP A 45 -2.92 -8.72 7.99
N ILE A 46 -2.30 -8.59 6.82
CA ILE A 46 -1.41 -7.45 6.48
C ILE A 46 -2.17 -6.13 6.55
N LEU A 47 -3.42 -6.10 6.08
CA LEU A 47 -4.26 -4.91 6.17
C LEU A 47 -4.63 -4.56 7.61
N LYS A 48 -4.93 -5.56 8.46
CA LYS A 48 -5.16 -5.36 9.90
C LYS A 48 -3.91 -4.80 10.57
N GLU A 49 -2.73 -5.38 10.29
CA GLU A 49 -1.47 -4.90 10.82
C GLU A 49 -1.19 -3.45 10.42
N SER A 50 -1.38 -3.10 9.14
CA SER A 50 -1.17 -1.73 8.66
C SER A 50 -2.15 -0.74 9.30
N LEU A 51 -3.40 -1.15 9.57
CA LEU A 51 -4.39 -0.32 10.24
C LEU A 51 -4.09 -0.15 11.73
N LEU A 52 -3.59 -1.20 12.39
CA LEU A 52 -3.11 -1.09 13.77
C LEU A 52 -1.90 -0.16 13.88
N LYS A 53 -0.96 -0.21 12.93
CA LYS A 53 0.16 0.76 12.88
C LYS A 53 -0.33 2.20 12.74
N LEU A 54 -1.38 2.44 11.94
CA LEU A 54 -2.01 3.75 11.86
C LEU A 54 -2.59 4.19 13.20
N ILE A 55 -3.33 3.32 13.88
CA ILE A 55 -3.99 3.64 15.16
C ILE A 55 -2.97 3.95 16.26
N TYR A 56 -1.87 3.21 16.30
CA TYR A 56 -0.81 3.37 17.30
C TYR A 56 0.28 4.38 16.90
N HIS A 57 0.19 5.00 15.73
CA HIS A 57 1.09 6.08 15.34
C HIS A 57 0.86 7.32 16.21
N ASP A 58 1.91 8.06 16.57
CA ASP A 58 1.82 9.26 17.43
C ASP A 58 0.81 10.31 16.94
N ALA A 59 0.69 10.46 15.62
CA ALA A 59 -0.30 11.33 14.99
C ALA A 59 -1.57 10.56 14.57
N GLY A 60 -1.70 9.30 14.94
CA GLY A 60 -2.78 8.41 14.56
C GLY A 60 -3.92 8.42 15.56
N SER A 61 -5.00 7.78 15.17
CA SER A 61 -6.17 7.48 16.00
C SER A 61 -7.01 6.45 15.28
N VAL A 62 -8.03 5.90 15.96
CA VAL A 62 -9.05 5.11 15.25
C VAL A 62 -9.77 6.04 14.26
N PRO A 63 -9.71 5.76 12.95
CA PRO A 63 -10.40 6.58 11.97
C PRO A 63 -11.91 6.43 12.14
N GLN A 64 -12.64 7.54 12.05
CA GLN A 64 -14.09 7.50 12.09
C GLN A 64 -14.66 6.86 10.82
N TYR A 65 -14.09 7.23 9.69
CA TYR A 65 -14.48 6.70 8.37
C TYR A 65 -13.27 6.23 7.59
N ILE A 66 -13.42 5.13 6.85
CA ILE A 66 -12.40 4.63 5.94
C ILE A 66 -12.95 4.50 4.52
N TYR A 67 -12.08 4.80 3.54
CA TYR A 67 -12.34 4.53 2.12
C TYR A 67 -11.46 3.37 1.67
N ILE A 68 -12.08 2.31 1.18
CA ILE A 68 -11.40 1.10 0.74
C ILE A 68 -11.67 0.79 -0.74
N ASP A 69 -10.73 0.11 -1.36
CA ASP A 69 -10.94 -0.44 -2.70
C ASP A 69 -11.83 -1.70 -2.64
N ASN A 70 -12.39 -2.07 -3.80
CA ASN A 70 -13.18 -3.29 -3.95
C ASN A 70 -12.31 -4.56 -4.00
N GLY A 71 -11.04 -4.49 -3.60
CA GLY A 71 -10.14 -5.63 -3.48
C GLY A 71 -10.68 -6.67 -2.50
N LYS A 72 -10.45 -7.95 -2.80
CA LYS A 72 -10.96 -9.06 -1.98
C LYS A 72 -10.47 -9.00 -0.53
N ASP A 73 -9.25 -8.52 -0.33
CA ASP A 73 -8.62 -8.46 1.00
C ASP A 73 -9.27 -7.37 1.87
N TYR A 74 -9.61 -6.21 1.29
CA TYR A 74 -10.30 -5.13 2.00
C TYR A 74 -11.75 -5.45 2.33
N THR A 75 -12.38 -6.29 1.51
CA THR A 75 -13.80 -6.65 1.63
C THR A 75 -14.01 -8.07 2.14
N ALA A 76 -12.97 -8.69 2.68
CA ALA A 76 -13.05 -10.00 3.30
C ALA A 76 -14.03 -9.99 4.47
N LYS A 77 -14.69 -11.13 4.72
CA LYS A 77 -15.71 -11.26 5.79
C LYS A 77 -15.15 -10.92 7.16
N ASP A 78 -13.92 -11.32 7.44
CA ASP A 78 -13.21 -11.02 8.69
C ASP A 78 -12.90 -9.52 8.88
N MET A 79 -12.84 -8.75 7.79
CA MET A 79 -12.65 -7.30 7.82
C MET A 79 -13.97 -6.56 8.01
N THR A 80 -14.99 -6.91 7.24
CA THR A 80 -16.27 -6.17 7.15
C THR A 80 -17.40 -6.79 7.94
N GLY A 81 -17.34 -8.07 8.26
CA GLY A 81 -18.43 -8.86 8.84
C GLY A 81 -19.46 -9.37 7.81
N PHE A 82 -19.33 -9.04 6.52
CA PHE A 82 -20.29 -9.40 5.48
C PHE A 82 -19.82 -10.61 4.67
N ASP A 83 -20.77 -11.44 4.24
CA ASP A 83 -20.53 -12.51 3.30
C ASP A 83 -20.24 -11.99 1.88
N ARG A 84 -19.73 -12.88 1.04
CA ARG A 84 -19.27 -12.56 -0.32
C ARG A 84 -20.37 -11.98 -1.22
N ASP A 85 -21.60 -12.43 -1.00
CA ASP A 85 -22.76 -12.01 -1.81
C ASP A 85 -23.28 -10.63 -1.43
N ASP A 86 -22.97 -10.15 -0.22
CA ASP A 86 -23.33 -8.80 0.27
C ASP A 86 -22.28 -7.71 -0.04
N ARG A 87 -21.34 -7.98 -0.93
CA ARG A 87 -20.23 -7.06 -1.27
C ARG A 87 -20.66 -5.71 -1.84
N GLN A 88 -21.90 -5.56 -2.25
CA GLN A 88 -22.43 -4.28 -2.73
C GLN A 88 -22.90 -3.37 -1.60
N ARG A 89 -22.98 -3.88 -0.37
CA ARG A 89 -23.37 -3.07 0.78
C ARG A 89 -22.23 -2.10 1.14
N THR A 90 -22.60 -0.86 1.38
CA THR A 90 -21.76 0.16 2.00
C THR A 90 -22.27 0.39 3.42
N GLY A 91 -21.36 0.53 4.37
CA GLY A 91 -21.70 0.73 5.78
C GLY A 91 -21.85 -0.57 6.57
N PHE A 92 -21.92 -0.42 7.89
CA PHE A 92 -22.13 -1.52 8.82
C PHE A 92 -23.62 -1.74 9.08
N ASP A 93 -24.04 -2.99 9.05
CA ASP A 93 -25.28 -3.43 9.65
C ASP A 93 -25.05 -3.72 11.14
N ASP A 94 -26.07 -3.59 11.98
CA ASP A 94 -25.97 -3.85 13.43
C ASP A 94 -25.55 -5.30 13.75
N ALA A 95 -25.86 -6.25 12.85
CA ALA A 95 -25.44 -7.65 12.95
C ALA A 95 -24.04 -7.94 12.43
N ALA A 96 -23.41 -7.01 11.70
CA ALA A 96 -22.10 -7.24 11.10
C ALA A 96 -20.98 -7.00 12.12
N VAL A 97 -20.29 -8.07 12.50
CA VAL A 97 -19.12 -8.00 13.40
C VAL A 97 -17.88 -8.38 12.62
N GLY A 98 -17.23 -7.39 12.02
CA GLY A 98 -15.94 -7.54 11.37
C GLY A 98 -14.86 -6.74 12.09
N PHE A 99 -13.62 -6.88 11.66
CA PHE A 99 -12.47 -6.21 12.27
C PHE A 99 -12.65 -4.69 12.32
N TYR A 100 -13.11 -4.05 11.27
CA TYR A 100 -13.31 -2.60 11.24
C TYR A 100 -14.24 -2.12 12.36
N LYS A 101 -15.39 -2.76 12.52
CA LYS A 101 -16.35 -2.41 13.56
C LYS A 101 -15.81 -2.72 14.96
N SER A 102 -15.09 -3.83 15.12
CA SER A 102 -14.53 -4.24 16.42
C SER A 102 -13.52 -3.26 16.99
N ILE A 103 -12.80 -2.51 16.14
CA ILE A 103 -11.81 -1.50 16.56
C ILE A 103 -12.42 -0.09 16.66
N GLY A 104 -13.73 0.06 16.46
CA GLY A 104 -14.44 1.31 16.66
C GLY A 104 -14.53 2.23 15.43
N ILE A 105 -14.27 1.73 14.21
CA ILE A 105 -14.55 2.47 12.98
C ILE A 105 -16.07 2.56 12.83
N GLU A 106 -16.59 3.79 12.66
CA GLU A 106 -18.02 4.02 12.57
C GLU A 106 -18.64 3.53 11.27
N ASP A 107 -17.93 3.76 10.15
CA ASP A 107 -18.39 3.33 8.83
C ASP A 107 -17.24 3.16 7.83
N PHE A 108 -17.49 2.42 6.77
CA PHE A 108 -16.56 2.30 5.65
C PHE A 108 -17.28 2.52 4.32
N HIS A 109 -16.57 3.21 3.43
CA HIS A 109 -17.06 3.47 2.07
C HIS A 109 -16.22 2.70 1.06
N ARG A 110 -16.88 1.99 0.18
CA ARG A 110 -16.23 1.35 -0.97
C ARG A 110 -16.13 2.35 -2.11
N ALA A 111 -15.01 2.33 -2.81
CA ALA A 111 -14.89 3.07 -4.06
C ALA A 111 -15.92 2.54 -5.05
N LEU A 112 -16.92 3.36 -5.37
CA LEU A 112 -17.88 3.02 -6.41
C LEU A 112 -17.16 2.88 -7.77
N PRO A 113 -17.54 1.90 -8.60
CA PRO A 113 -17.03 1.80 -9.96
C PRO A 113 -17.25 3.15 -10.67
N TYR A 114 -16.23 3.62 -11.41
CA TYR A 114 -16.26 4.88 -12.20
C TYR A 114 -16.15 6.20 -11.39
N TYR A 115 -16.08 6.19 -10.07
CA TYR A 115 -15.80 7.41 -9.29
C TYR A 115 -14.29 7.60 -9.04
N ALA A 116 -13.55 7.90 -10.10
CA ALA A 116 -12.09 8.04 -10.10
C ALA A 116 -11.56 9.11 -9.12
N TRP A 117 -12.33 10.14 -8.83
CA TRP A 117 -11.91 11.24 -7.95
C TRP A 117 -11.68 10.80 -6.49
N VAL A 118 -12.40 9.79 -6.00
CA VAL A 118 -12.23 9.23 -4.66
C VAL A 118 -10.87 8.53 -4.52
N LYS A 119 -10.42 7.87 -5.58
CA LYS A 119 -9.10 7.19 -5.63
C LYS A 119 -7.94 8.12 -5.99
N GLY A 120 -8.23 9.31 -6.49
CA GLY A 120 -7.21 10.22 -7.05
C GLY A 120 -6.10 10.59 -6.08
N GLN A 121 -6.34 10.46 -4.77
CA GLN A 121 -5.33 10.74 -3.73
C GLN A 121 -4.34 9.59 -3.59
N ILE A 122 -4.85 8.36 -3.50
CA ILE A 122 -4.02 7.17 -3.38
C ILE A 122 -3.27 6.89 -4.70
N GLU A 123 -3.92 7.13 -5.83
CA GLU A 123 -3.29 7.03 -7.15
C GLU A 123 -2.14 8.04 -7.31
N ARG A 124 -2.33 9.27 -6.86
CA ARG A 124 -1.28 10.31 -6.85
C ARG A 124 -0.13 9.94 -5.92
N PHE A 125 -0.42 9.38 -4.77
CA PHE A 125 0.58 8.84 -3.86
C PHE A 125 1.42 7.77 -4.56
N PHE A 126 0.80 6.73 -5.11
CA PHE A 126 1.52 5.67 -5.82
C PHE A 126 2.26 6.19 -7.07
N GLY A 127 1.69 7.15 -7.79
CA GLY A 127 2.40 7.85 -8.88
C GLY A 127 3.67 8.56 -8.40
N THR A 128 3.64 9.15 -7.20
CA THR A 128 4.82 9.77 -6.58
C THR A 128 5.84 8.70 -6.16
N VAL A 129 5.41 7.60 -5.57
CA VAL A 129 6.26 6.46 -5.21
C VAL A 129 6.95 5.89 -6.45
N CYS A 130 6.20 5.57 -7.49
CA CYS A 130 6.77 5.04 -8.73
C CYS A 130 7.75 6.02 -9.38
N GLY A 131 7.41 7.31 -9.41
CA GLY A 131 8.23 8.33 -10.09
C GLY A 131 9.45 8.81 -9.33
N ARG A 132 9.41 8.79 -7.98
CA ARG A 132 10.42 9.44 -7.14
C ARG A 132 11.11 8.53 -6.14
N PHE A 133 10.62 7.32 -5.92
CA PHE A 133 11.26 6.32 -5.08
C PHE A 133 11.74 5.13 -5.92
N SER A 134 10.82 4.42 -6.59
CA SER A 134 11.15 3.17 -7.28
C SER A 134 12.22 3.30 -8.35
N LYS A 135 12.28 4.44 -9.05
CA LYS A 135 13.27 4.68 -10.12
C LYS A 135 14.72 4.80 -9.67
N TRP A 136 14.96 4.93 -8.38
CA TRP A 136 16.32 5.04 -7.84
C TRP A 136 17.02 3.69 -7.73
N PHE A 137 16.27 2.60 -7.82
CA PHE A 137 16.80 1.26 -7.64
C PHE A 137 17.25 0.64 -8.96
N MET A 138 18.39 -0.03 -8.92
CA MET A 138 18.92 -0.75 -10.09
C MET A 138 17.95 -1.85 -10.57
N SER A 139 17.15 -2.42 -9.66
CA SER A 139 16.15 -3.45 -9.94
C SER A 139 14.81 -2.91 -10.46
N TYR A 140 14.71 -1.62 -10.79
CA TYR A 140 13.48 -1.03 -11.34
C TYR A 140 13.16 -1.56 -12.74
N THR A 141 11.94 -2.06 -12.91
CA THR A 141 11.42 -2.60 -14.18
C THR A 141 10.07 -2.00 -14.58
N GLY A 142 9.77 -0.79 -14.06
CA GLY A 142 8.57 -0.04 -14.43
C GLY A 142 8.70 0.66 -15.78
N THR A 143 7.75 1.55 -16.06
CA THR A 143 7.67 2.28 -17.34
C THR A 143 8.81 3.27 -17.51
N LEU A 144 9.40 3.31 -18.68
CA LEU A 144 10.41 4.32 -19.04
C LEU A 144 9.80 5.73 -19.05
N THR A 145 10.53 6.68 -18.47
CA THR A 145 10.11 8.09 -18.46
C THR A 145 10.14 8.66 -19.87
N GLY A 146 9.03 9.29 -20.30
CA GLY A 146 8.91 9.90 -21.62
C GLY A 146 8.64 8.94 -22.77
N SER A 147 8.51 7.63 -22.49
CA SER A 147 8.13 6.67 -23.51
C SER A 147 6.65 6.84 -23.91
N LYS A 148 6.41 7.04 -25.19
CA LYS A 148 5.05 7.06 -25.77
C LYS A 148 4.42 5.66 -25.85
N THR A 149 5.22 4.61 -25.70
CA THR A 149 4.82 3.21 -25.94
C THR A 149 4.68 2.37 -24.69
N PHE A 150 4.66 2.96 -23.49
CA PHE A 150 4.63 2.22 -22.22
C PHE A 150 5.69 1.10 -22.10
N ALA A 151 6.81 1.25 -22.81
CA ALA A 151 7.89 0.28 -22.75
C ALA A 151 8.40 0.17 -21.31
N LYS A 152 8.52 -1.08 -20.83
CA LYS A 152 9.11 -1.38 -19.52
C LYS A 152 10.63 -1.51 -19.64
N VAL A 153 11.31 -1.24 -18.54
CA VAL A 153 12.74 -1.52 -18.42
C VAL A 153 12.92 -3.02 -18.28
N GLU A 154 13.65 -3.64 -19.21
CA GLU A 154 14.05 -5.06 -19.12
C GLU A 154 15.36 -5.18 -18.35
N LYS A 155 15.43 -6.13 -17.45
CA LYS A 155 16.60 -6.43 -16.63
C LYS A 155 16.75 -7.93 -16.41
N ASP A 156 18.00 -8.38 -16.32
CA ASP A 156 18.35 -9.74 -15.92
C ASP A 156 18.22 -9.87 -14.39
N ILE A 157 17.00 -10.07 -13.93
CA ILE A 157 16.69 -10.13 -12.49
C ILE A 157 17.27 -11.38 -11.83
N ASP A 158 17.25 -12.51 -12.53
CA ASP A 158 17.79 -13.76 -12.01
C ASP A 158 19.31 -13.66 -11.84
N GLY A 159 20.01 -13.14 -12.83
CA GLY A 159 21.44 -12.86 -12.72
C GLY A 159 21.75 -11.81 -11.63
N MET A 160 20.95 -10.79 -11.45
CA MET A 160 21.11 -9.83 -10.34
C MET A 160 20.94 -10.51 -8.98
N LEU A 161 19.98 -11.45 -8.86
CA LEU A 161 19.78 -12.22 -7.63
C LEU A 161 20.99 -13.10 -7.33
N GLU A 162 21.50 -13.82 -8.33
CA GLU A 162 22.67 -14.70 -8.20
C GLU A 162 23.94 -13.94 -7.80
N ARG A 163 24.12 -12.72 -8.31
CA ARG A 163 25.26 -11.85 -7.96
C ARG A 163 25.08 -11.08 -6.66
N GLY A 164 23.92 -11.21 -5.97
CA GLY A 164 23.63 -10.48 -4.75
C GLY A 164 23.45 -8.97 -4.94
N GLU A 165 23.00 -8.55 -6.11
CA GLU A 165 22.79 -7.12 -6.47
C GLU A 165 21.40 -6.61 -6.10
N LEU A 166 20.48 -7.50 -5.71
CA LEU A 166 19.16 -7.13 -5.23
C LEU A 166 19.22 -6.83 -3.72
N LEU A 167 18.61 -5.73 -3.34
CA LEU A 167 18.37 -5.46 -1.91
C LEU A 167 17.49 -6.56 -1.31
N THR A 168 17.74 -6.88 -0.05
CA THR A 168 16.82 -7.70 0.74
C THR A 168 15.51 -6.96 0.99
N MET A 169 14.47 -7.67 1.41
CA MET A 169 13.19 -7.06 1.78
C MET A 169 13.36 -6.02 2.89
N ASP A 170 14.21 -6.31 3.90
CA ASP A 170 14.45 -5.44 5.04
C ASP A 170 15.21 -4.17 4.64
N GLU A 171 16.26 -4.28 3.84
CA GLU A 171 17.00 -3.13 3.31
C GLU A 171 16.12 -2.23 2.43
N PHE A 172 15.25 -2.83 1.62
CA PHE A 172 14.32 -2.08 0.80
C PHE A 172 13.24 -1.38 1.64
N TYR A 173 12.78 -2.02 2.74
CA TYR A 173 11.85 -1.41 3.69
C TYR A 173 12.51 -0.27 4.48
N GLU A 174 13.76 -0.41 4.86
CA GLU A 174 14.53 0.68 5.49
C GLU A 174 14.67 1.87 4.54
N ALA A 175 15.03 1.63 3.28
CA ALA A 175 15.11 2.68 2.25
C ALA A 175 13.74 3.35 2.03
N TRP A 176 12.65 2.58 2.04
CA TRP A 176 11.28 3.07 1.98
C TRP A 176 10.96 3.98 3.17
N THR A 177 11.21 3.54 4.38
CA THR A 177 10.94 4.28 5.62
C THR A 177 11.72 5.61 5.64
N ASN A 178 13.00 5.57 5.28
CA ASN A 178 13.84 6.75 5.18
C ASN A 178 13.31 7.74 4.13
N TRP A 179 12.90 7.26 2.95
CA TRP A 179 12.32 8.12 1.92
C TRP A 179 10.97 8.68 2.35
N LEU A 180 10.12 7.87 2.99
CA LEU A 180 8.82 8.28 3.46
C LEU A 180 8.94 9.42 4.47
N HIS A 181 9.75 9.26 5.51
CA HIS A 181 9.88 10.23 6.59
C HIS A 181 10.68 11.47 6.19
N ASN A 182 11.78 11.32 5.47
CA ASN A 182 12.70 12.43 5.18
C ASN A 182 12.38 13.18 3.87
N PHE A 183 11.53 12.62 3.03
CA PHE A 183 11.20 13.24 1.74
C PHE A 183 9.70 13.43 1.56
N TYR A 184 8.91 12.35 1.66
CA TYR A 184 7.47 12.42 1.33
C TYR A 184 6.68 13.19 2.39
N MET A 185 6.86 12.87 3.67
CA MET A 185 6.08 13.45 4.77
C MET A 185 6.52 14.87 5.16
N VAL A 186 7.76 15.24 4.93
CA VAL A 186 8.23 16.63 5.17
C VAL A 186 7.80 17.60 4.08
N LYS A 187 7.40 17.11 2.91
CA LYS A 187 6.94 17.95 1.82
C LYS A 187 5.53 18.45 2.11
N GLN A 188 5.38 19.75 2.35
CA GLN A 188 4.06 20.35 2.49
C GLN A 188 3.17 20.01 1.29
N SER A 189 2.03 19.37 1.56
CA SER A 189 1.02 19.17 0.54
C SER A 189 0.46 20.53 0.10
N SER A 190 0.34 20.76 -1.22
CA SER A 190 -0.32 21.96 -1.74
C SER A 190 -1.78 22.08 -1.28
N ALA A 191 -2.41 20.96 -0.89
CA ALA A 191 -3.76 20.94 -0.32
C ALA A 191 -3.86 21.56 1.07
N LEU A 192 -2.74 21.68 1.82
CA LEU A 192 -2.69 22.32 3.14
C LEU A 192 -2.43 23.82 3.09
N LYS A 193 -2.19 24.38 1.89
CA LYS A 193 -1.93 25.82 1.69
C LYS A 193 -3.20 26.68 1.56
N ARG A 194 -4.38 26.13 1.91
CA ARG A 194 -5.64 26.86 1.90
C ARG A 194 -6.13 27.14 3.30
#